data_23e8b74e4dc4f9abe7baccbb84b4f109
#
_entry.id   23e8b74e4dc4f9abe7baccbb84b4f109
#
_cell.length_a   1.000
_cell.length_b   1.000
_cell.length_c   1.000
_cell.angle_alpha   90.00
_cell.angle_beta   90.00
_cell.angle_gamma   90.00
#
_symmetry.space_group_name_H-M   'P 1'
#
loop_
_entity.id
_entity.type
_entity.pdbx_description
1 polymer ?
#
loop_
_entity_poly.entity_id
_entity_poly.type
_entity_poly.pdbx_seq_one_letter_code
_entity_poly.pdbx_strand_id
1 'polypeptide(L)'
;MIVLAIRARRAGRTRDFRWRSNLISALVLGAVVVVLQGSLTNGEFVSVFGDPWAYTALATYVQNPVLPIGAGLQPILSFGRDLMGTRFGTAGLLALFAEISGTDPCRSASIFACLVLVQTGLGFTLLARMLRAGSVLSLGAGLFGLAIGWVPEILKVGNWDQVLFVSFVPFILLRIRLSTFQTSRRLGILALGLCLGAGAFAYPEGAAMSGVIYLPLLVWRLIKGNDLVGKIRTLAVAAGVALLVSSVYLPTFVSFLLNQISVGGTLVPGKGTFGGLLSARWLPAVYGLGGQPPLTTLNKLELIVPLLFVGLSLLALRTWWKKKDGILLTIPIFFLLSLWQAILLRYDYGFYKILTMYWPVMVVAIFAGMSRLLAWSPGFARPVVVVAFCGLMVRALSDQSENFQYVPWHQERHIKPFLELTNLKGISGQAPICIVTQSGFNQMWAVFFLQGYEIVIPHPLDYLENVSSGLRDVTTQQLKRTFLLSDENRPGAVWRNEIFSLVDHLNPVELFAIDAPYDVETVQGDSFVWLNNQSANLTVYSDTDRQALLIIGECWPGPSRPGDTNRTLVVEVNGAKAEFPASTTLKVPLNLNQGINLVRLSCKEIPTVDKLSPGDTRTLLLGIKGFSVRAAD
;
A
#
# COMPACT_ATOMS: atom_id res chain seq x y z
N MET A 1 -22.31 3.90 17.91
CA MET A 1 -21.89 3.13 19.10
C MET A 1 -22.37 3.77 20.42
N ILE A 2 -21.99 5.01 20.73
CA ILE A 2 -22.36 5.71 21.98
C ILE A 2 -23.89 5.81 22.15
N VAL A 3 -24.62 6.25 21.13
CA VAL A 3 -26.10 6.34 21.18
C VAL A 3 -26.76 4.99 21.40
N LEU A 4 -26.23 3.93 20.81
CA LEU A 4 -26.72 2.55 21.02
C LEU A 4 -26.44 2.05 22.44
N ALA A 5 -25.29 2.42 23.03
CA ALA A 5 -24.94 2.09 24.40
C ALA A 5 -25.89 2.81 25.41
N ILE A 6 -26.20 4.09 25.15
CA ILE A 6 -27.14 4.87 25.99
C ILE A 6 -28.55 4.28 25.93
N ARG A 7 -29.05 3.90 24.75
CA ARG A 7 -30.36 3.26 24.59
C ARG A 7 -30.43 1.87 25.23
N ALA A 8 -29.38 1.05 25.11
CA ALA A 8 -29.30 -0.25 25.75
C ALA A 8 -29.34 -0.14 27.28
N ARG A 9 -28.74 0.91 27.87
CA ARG A 9 -28.78 1.20 29.31
C ARG A 9 -30.20 1.55 29.78
N ARG A 10 -30.93 2.39 29.02
CA ARG A 10 -32.33 2.75 29.34
C ARG A 10 -33.30 1.56 29.29
N ALA A 11 -32.98 0.54 28.51
CA ALA A 11 -33.81 -0.65 28.36
C ALA A 11 -33.57 -1.74 29.43
N GLY A 12 -32.76 -1.50 30.48
CA GLY A 12 -32.50 -2.45 31.57
C GLY A 12 -31.80 -3.75 31.20
N ARG A 13 -31.32 -3.89 29.93
CA ARG A 13 -30.76 -5.12 29.33
C ARG A 13 -29.24 -5.24 29.43
N THR A 14 -28.63 -4.60 30.44
CA THR A 14 -27.19 -4.32 30.45
C THR A 14 -26.31 -5.34 31.17
N ARG A 15 -26.76 -6.56 31.43
CA ARG A 15 -25.91 -7.57 32.11
C ARG A 15 -24.68 -7.99 31.29
N ASP A 16 -24.73 -7.92 29.95
CA ASP A 16 -23.62 -8.40 29.09
C ASP A 16 -22.78 -7.33 28.41
N PHE A 17 -23.17 -6.06 28.43
CA PHE A 17 -22.42 -5.00 27.79
C PHE A 17 -21.64 -4.19 28.83
N ARG A 18 -20.41 -4.61 29.13
CA ARG A 18 -19.47 -3.92 30.03
C ARG A 18 -18.95 -2.64 29.36
N TRP A 19 -19.82 -1.64 29.15
CA TRP A 19 -19.51 -0.40 28.44
C TRP A 19 -18.26 0.31 28.99
N ARG A 20 -18.07 0.32 30.33
CA ARG A 20 -16.88 0.90 30.99
C ARG A 20 -15.60 0.19 30.53
N SER A 21 -15.60 -1.14 30.51
CA SER A 21 -14.45 -1.93 30.06
C SER A 21 -14.17 -1.75 28.57
N ASN A 22 -15.20 -1.53 27.75
CA ASN A 22 -15.01 -1.25 26.33
C ASN A 22 -14.49 0.18 26.09
N LEU A 23 -14.97 1.15 26.86
CA LEU A 23 -14.47 2.52 26.83
C LEU A 23 -12.99 2.57 27.25
N ILE A 24 -12.64 1.91 28.36
CA ILE A 24 -11.24 1.81 28.81
C ILE A 24 -10.38 1.16 27.72
N SER A 25 -10.86 0.06 27.12
CA SER A 25 -10.14 -0.57 26.01
C SER A 25 -9.95 0.38 24.82
N ALA A 26 -10.97 1.17 24.46
CA ALA A 26 -10.87 2.15 23.39
C ALA A 26 -9.86 3.26 23.72
N LEU A 27 -9.85 3.75 24.95
CA LEU A 27 -8.91 4.79 25.40
C LEU A 27 -7.47 4.28 25.42
N VAL A 28 -7.24 3.05 25.92
CA VAL A 28 -5.91 2.43 25.92
C VAL A 28 -5.42 2.19 24.48
N LEU A 29 -6.27 1.63 23.63
CA LEU A 29 -5.95 1.43 22.21
C LEU A 29 -5.68 2.75 21.51
N GLY A 30 -6.48 3.78 21.78
CA GLY A 30 -6.28 5.12 21.24
C GLY A 30 -4.94 5.72 21.65
N ALA A 31 -4.60 5.63 22.93
CA ALA A 31 -3.31 6.11 23.44
C ALA A 31 -2.13 5.38 22.77
N VAL A 32 -2.19 4.05 22.66
CA VAL A 32 -1.14 3.25 22.01
C VAL A 32 -1.05 3.60 20.52
N VAL A 33 -2.18 3.73 19.82
CA VAL A 33 -2.18 4.09 18.40
C VAL A 33 -1.58 5.48 18.19
N VAL A 34 -1.92 6.47 19.02
CA VAL A 34 -1.34 7.82 18.94
C VAL A 34 0.18 7.77 19.15
N VAL A 35 0.66 6.96 20.09
CA VAL A 35 2.10 6.79 20.32
C VAL A 35 2.77 6.11 19.13
N LEU A 36 2.21 5.00 18.64
CA LEU A 36 2.75 4.29 17.48
C LEU A 36 2.72 5.17 16.23
N GLN A 37 1.62 5.84 15.98
CA GLN A 37 1.48 6.71 14.81
C GLN A 37 2.38 7.96 14.94
N GLY A 38 2.46 8.56 16.11
CA GLY A 38 3.36 9.68 16.36
C GLY A 38 4.83 9.31 16.24
N SER A 39 5.22 8.08 16.65
CA SER A 39 6.58 7.58 16.46
C SER A 39 6.87 7.20 15.01
N LEU A 40 5.85 6.76 14.27
CA LEU A 40 5.97 6.31 12.88
C LEU A 40 5.88 7.44 11.87
N THR A 41 5.12 8.51 12.14
CA THR A 41 4.80 9.55 11.15
C THR A 41 5.09 10.97 11.60
N ASN A 42 5.36 11.24 12.88
CA ASN A 42 5.46 12.59 13.47
C ASN A 42 4.37 13.58 13.01
N GLY A 43 3.30 13.08 12.40
CA GLY A 43 2.16 13.87 11.91
C GLY A 43 2.43 14.82 10.73
N GLU A 44 3.66 14.88 10.21
CA GLU A 44 4.07 15.86 9.19
C GLU A 44 4.71 15.23 7.95
N PHE A 45 4.35 13.98 7.63
CA PHE A 45 4.98 13.27 6.53
C PHE A 45 4.01 12.91 5.42
N VAL A 46 4.53 12.90 4.20
CA VAL A 46 3.87 12.32 3.03
C VAL A 46 4.39 10.91 2.80
N SER A 47 3.50 9.97 2.49
CA SER A 47 3.87 8.58 2.25
C SER A 47 4.67 8.41 0.98
N VAL A 48 5.68 7.56 1.01
CA VAL A 48 6.48 7.16 -0.17
C VAL A 48 5.75 6.18 -1.09
N PHE A 49 4.60 5.66 -0.68
CA PHE A 49 3.82 4.72 -1.48
C PHE A 49 2.76 5.43 -2.31
N GLY A 50 2.50 4.92 -3.52
CA GLY A 50 1.52 5.47 -4.44
C GLY A 50 0.08 5.34 -3.95
N ASP A 51 -0.29 4.24 -3.26
CA ASP A 51 -1.65 4.04 -2.78
C ASP A 51 -2.16 5.16 -1.84
N PRO A 52 -1.43 5.61 -0.80
CA PRO A 52 -1.83 6.76 0.02
C PRO A 52 -1.98 8.06 -0.77
N TRP A 53 -1.11 8.30 -1.76
CA TRP A 53 -1.25 9.43 -2.65
C TRP A 53 -2.54 9.31 -3.48
N ALA A 54 -2.82 8.12 -4.04
CA ALA A 54 -4.03 7.86 -4.81
C ALA A 54 -5.31 8.07 -3.99
N TYR A 55 -5.37 7.59 -2.73
CA TYR A 55 -6.51 7.86 -1.85
C TYR A 55 -6.68 9.34 -1.56
N THR A 56 -5.58 10.06 -1.38
CA THR A 56 -5.59 11.50 -1.10
C THR A 56 -6.07 12.29 -2.32
N ALA A 57 -5.59 11.93 -3.52
CA ALA A 57 -6.01 12.52 -4.79
C ALA A 57 -7.50 12.31 -5.05
N LEU A 58 -7.98 11.08 -4.87
CA LEU A 58 -9.39 10.75 -5.02
C LEU A 58 -10.26 11.45 -3.96
N ALA A 59 -9.80 11.56 -2.72
CA ALA A 59 -10.51 12.27 -1.67
C ALA A 59 -10.63 13.76 -1.99
N THR A 60 -9.57 14.36 -2.53
CA THR A 60 -9.57 15.77 -2.97
C THR A 60 -10.56 15.98 -4.12
N TYR A 61 -10.62 15.06 -5.08
CA TYR A 61 -11.61 15.09 -6.15
C TYR A 61 -13.04 15.00 -5.61
N VAL A 62 -13.28 14.14 -4.64
CA VAL A 62 -14.61 13.95 -4.02
C VAL A 62 -15.08 15.22 -3.30
N GLN A 63 -14.17 15.96 -2.68
CA GLN A 63 -14.48 17.26 -2.06
C GLN A 63 -14.77 18.35 -3.10
N ASN A 64 -14.17 18.25 -4.31
CA ASN A 64 -14.27 19.24 -5.36
C ASN A 64 -14.71 18.59 -6.69
N PRO A 65 -15.93 18.02 -6.77
CA PRO A 65 -16.34 17.22 -7.93
C PRO A 65 -16.63 18.06 -9.18
N VAL A 66 -16.78 19.39 -9.03
CA VAL A 66 -17.05 20.29 -10.16
C VAL A 66 -15.73 20.67 -10.80
N LEU A 67 -15.38 19.96 -11.88
CA LEU A 67 -14.30 20.37 -12.75
C LEU A 67 -14.75 21.57 -13.59
N PRO A 68 -14.01 22.68 -13.63
CA PRO A 68 -14.30 23.76 -14.56
C PRO A 68 -14.23 23.21 -15.99
N ILE A 69 -15.33 23.26 -16.70
CA ILE A 69 -15.37 22.86 -18.11
C ILE A 69 -14.48 23.83 -18.89
N GLY A 70 -13.39 23.36 -19.46
CA GLY A 70 -12.49 24.17 -20.31
C GLY A 70 -11.27 24.80 -19.65
N ALA A 71 -11.13 24.80 -18.34
CA ALA A 71 -9.84 25.07 -17.69
C ALA A 71 -9.00 23.80 -17.77
N GLY A 72 -7.71 23.89 -18.12
CA GLY A 72 -6.79 22.75 -18.12
C GLY A 72 -7.00 21.93 -16.85
N LEU A 73 -7.42 20.68 -17.01
CA LEU A 73 -7.77 19.80 -15.91
C LEU A 73 -6.59 19.76 -14.95
N GLN A 74 -6.80 20.19 -13.73
CA GLN A 74 -5.78 20.03 -12.70
C GLN A 74 -5.46 18.52 -12.62
N PRO A 75 -4.21 18.09 -12.78
CA PRO A 75 -3.85 16.69 -12.91
C PRO A 75 -4.41 15.81 -11.81
N ILE A 76 -4.38 16.34 -10.57
CA ILE A 76 -4.86 15.62 -9.39
C ILE A 76 -6.37 15.34 -9.45
N LEU A 77 -7.16 16.27 -9.99
CA LEU A 77 -8.60 16.08 -10.11
C LEU A 77 -8.95 15.12 -11.26
N SER A 78 -8.20 15.17 -12.36
CA SER A 78 -8.32 14.22 -13.46
C SER A 78 -8.00 12.81 -12.98
N PHE A 79 -6.87 12.63 -12.31
CA PHE A 79 -6.47 11.35 -11.73
C PHE A 79 -7.49 10.84 -10.71
N GLY A 80 -7.97 11.71 -9.80
CA GLY A 80 -9.00 11.37 -8.83
C GLY A 80 -10.30 10.92 -9.50
N ARG A 81 -10.71 11.60 -10.58
CA ARG A 81 -11.89 11.20 -11.37
C ARG A 81 -11.70 9.81 -11.98
N ASP A 82 -10.56 9.53 -12.56
CA ASP A 82 -10.28 8.25 -13.22
C ASP A 82 -10.22 7.10 -12.18
N LEU A 83 -9.77 7.39 -10.96
CA LEU A 83 -9.80 6.44 -9.84
C LEU A 83 -11.20 6.16 -9.29
N MET A 84 -12.21 7.01 -9.56
CA MET A 84 -13.60 6.77 -9.13
C MET A 84 -14.13 5.40 -9.56
N GLY A 85 -13.62 4.86 -10.66
CA GLY A 85 -13.92 3.52 -11.17
C GLY A 85 -13.24 2.37 -10.42
N THR A 86 -12.43 2.63 -9.40
CA THR A 86 -11.64 1.61 -8.71
C THR A 86 -12.07 1.42 -7.25
N ARG A 87 -11.31 1.98 -6.28
CA ARG A 87 -11.47 1.76 -4.84
C ARG A 87 -11.91 3.03 -4.13
N PHE A 88 -13.17 3.39 -4.30
CA PHE A 88 -13.71 4.67 -3.81
C PHE A 88 -13.86 4.75 -2.28
N GLY A 89 -14.16 3.65 -1.60
CA GLY A 89 -14.68 3.69 -0.22
C GLY A 89 -13.76 4.36 0.80
N THR A 90 -12.49 4.04 0.78
CA THR A 90 -11.51 4.62 1.72
C THR A 90 -11.30 6.10 1.45
N ALA A 91 -11.17 6.49 0.18
CA ALA A 91 -11.01 7.89 -0.20
C ALA A 91 -12.27 8.72 0.11
N GLY A 92 -13.47 8.16 -0.11
CA GLY A 92 -14.72 8.81 0.23
C GLY A 92 -14.87 9.05 1.74
N LEU A 93 -14.44 8.09 2.57
CA LEU A 93 -14.42 8.28 4.04
C LEU A 93 -13.35 9.29 4.47
N LEU A 94 -12.18 9.29 3.83
CA LEU A 94 -11.14 10.28 4.07
C LEU A 94 -11.62 11.69 3.69
N ALA A 95 -12.29 11.85 2.54
CA ALA A 95 -12.89 13.11 2.13
C ALA A 95 -13.92 13.62 3.14
N LEU A 96 -14.83 12.75 3.58
CA LEU A 96 -15.82 13.09 4.60
C LEU A 96 -15.16 13.47 5.93
N PHE A 97 -14.11 12.76 6.32
CA PHE A 97 -13.37 13.07 7.55
C PHE A 97 -12.65 14.42 7.45
N ALA A 98 -12.02 14.70 6.32
CA ALA A 98 -11.36 15.97 6.04
C ALA A 98 -12.35 17.14 6.06
N GLU A 99 -13.51 16.97 5.45
CA GLU A 99 -14.61 17.97 5.46
C GLU A 99 -15.09 18.29 6.88
N ILE A 100 -15.36 17.24 7.69
CA ILE A 100 -15.82 17.40 9.07
C ILE A 100 -14.74 18.07 9.94
N SER A 101 -13.47 17.81 9.69
CA SER A 101 -12.34 18.38 10.44
C SER A 101 -11.93 19.77 9.95
N GLY A 102 -12.45 20.23 8.81
CA GLY A 102 -12.06 21.50 8.20
C GLY A 102 -10.63 21.52 7.68
N THR A 103 -10.08 20.36 7.29
CA THR A 103 -8.72 20.20 6.81
C THR A 103 -8.70 19.57 5.41
N ASP A 104 -7.56 19.60 4.75
CA ASP A 104 -7.37 18.88 3.49
C ASP A 104 -7.17 17.37 3.72
N PRO A 105 -7.47 16.51 2.72
CA PRO A 105 -7.31 15.07 2.83
C PRO A 105 -5.90 14.62 3.16
N CYS A 106 -4.86 15.31 2.69
CA CYS A 106 -3.49 14.96 2.96
C CYS A 106 -3.16 15.09 4.45
N ARG A 107 -3.52 16.21 5.08
CA ARG A 107 -3.32 16.45 6.52
C ARG A 107 -4.20 15.58 7.40
N SER A 108 -5.39 15.24 6.92
CA SER A 108 -6.34 14.38 7.63
C SER A 108 -5.95 12.91 7.62
N ALA A 109 -5.13 12.48 6.68
CA ALA A 109 -4.82 11.08 6.41
C ALA A 109 -4.26 10.34 7.65
N SER A 110 -3.32 10.94 8.37
CA SER A 110 -2.73 10.33 9.58
C SER A 110 -3.75 10.12 10.69
N ILE A 111 -4.62 11.11 10.93
CA ILE A 111 -5.66 11.00 11.97
C ILE A 111 -6.71 9.96 11.55
N PHE A 112 -7.08 9.94 10.26
CA PHE A 112 -7.97 8.94 9.70
C PHE A 112 -7.41 7.52 9.91
N ALA A 113 -6.12 7.29 9.59
CA ALA A 113 -5.45 6.02 9.83
C ALA A 113 -5.48 5.62 11.32
N CYS A 114 -5.24 6.56 12.24
CA CYS A 114 -5.36 6.32 13.69
C CYS A 114 -6.76 5.83 14.08
N LEU A 115 -7.82 6.45 13.56
CA LEU A 115 -9.20 6.04 13.85
C LEU A 115 -9.49 4.63 13.34
N VAL A 116 -9.02 4.28 12.15
CA VAL A 116 -9.16 2.94 11.57
C VAL A 116 -8.43 1.91 12.43
N LEU A 117 -7.23 2.23 12.91
CA LEU A 117 -6.47 1.36 13.81
C LEU A 117 -7.19 1.13 15.14
N VAL A 118 -7.68 2.18 15.80
CA VAL A 118 -8.46 2.05 17.05
C VAL A 118 -9.68 1.16 16.84
N GLN A 119 -10.39 1.32 15.72
CA GLN A 119 -11.53 0.47 15.36
C GLN A 119 -11.10 -0.99 15.19
N THR A 120 -9.97 -1.23 14.53
CA THR A 120 -9.40 -2.58 14.32
C THR A 120 -9.08 -3.25 15.64
N GLY A 121 -8.33 -2.58 16.53
CA GLY A 121 -7.98 -3.10 17.85
C GLY A 121 -9.18 -3.37 18.74
N LEU A 122 -10.19 -2.48 18.69
CA LEU A 122 -11.47 -2.72 19.36
C LEU A 122 -12.18 -3.96 18.84
N GLY A 123 -12.21 -4.14 17.52
CA GLY A 123 -12.78 -5.31 16.88
C GLY A 123 -12.13 -6.60 17.38
N PHE A 124 -10.81 -6.67 17.39
CA PHE A 124 -10.06 -7.83 17.91
C PHE A 124 -10.32 -8.07 19.40
N THR A 125 -10.33 -7.00 20.21
CA THR A 125 -10.65 -7.09 21.64
C THR A 125 -12.04 -7.69 21.87
N LEU A 126 -13.04 -7.22 21.14
CA LEU A 126 -14.42 -7.70 21.28
C LEU A 126 -14.58 -9.13 20.78
N LEU A 127 -13.95 -9.48 19.67
CA LEU A 127 -13.97 -10.84 19.13
C LEU A 127 -13.29 -11.83 20.09
N ALA A 128 -12.15 -11.45 20.67
CA ALA A 128 -11.43 -12.25 21.67
C ALA A 128 -12.28 -12.48 22.94
N ARG A 129 -12.98 -11.46 23.43
CA ARG A 129 -13.93 -11.60 24.57
C ARG A 129 -15.04 -12.58 24.25
N MET A 130 -15.60 -12.51 23.06
CA MET A 130 -16.67 -13.41 22.64
C MET A 130 -16.18 -14.85 22.52
N LEU A 131 -14.93 -15.05 22.08
CA LEU A 131 -14.29 -16.36 22.00
C LEU A 131 -13.64 -16.79 23.33
N ARG A 132 -13.99 -16.08 24.42
CA ARG A 132 -13.71 -16.40 25.82
C ARG A 132 -12.24 -16.23 26.25
N ALA A 133 -11.51 -15.35 25.64
CA ALA A 133 -10.33 -14.81 26.25
C ALA A 133 -10.74 -13.92 27.44
N GLY A 134 -10.04 -13.99 28.57
CA GLY A 134 -10.27 -13.10 29.72
C GLY A 134 -10.13 -11.63 29.34
N SER A 135 -10.67 -10.71 30.14
CA SER A 135 -10.72 -9.28 29.80
C SER A 135 -9.35 -8.68 29.47
N VAL A 136 -8.31 -9.02 30.24
CA VAL A 136 -6.92 -8.57 30.02
C VAL A 136 -6.35 -9.15 28.72
N LEU A 137 -6.50 -10.46 28.51
CA LEU A 137 -6.02 -11.11 27.29
C LEU A 137 -6.78 -10.63 26.06
N SER A 138 -8.05 -10.25 26.19
CA SER A 138 -8.81 -9.66 25.09
C SER A 138 -8.28 -8.28 24.68
N LEU A 139 -7.90 -7.45 25.64
CA LEU A 139 -7.22 -6.18 25.35
C LEU A 139 -5.84 -6.44 24.72
N GLY A 140 -5.11 -7.43 25.26
CA GLY A 140 -3.85 -7.89 24.68
C GLY A 140 -4.02 -8.34 23.22
N ALA A 141 -5.11 -9.02 22.87
CA ALA A 141 -5.39 -9.39 21.47
C ALA A 141 -5.61 -8.15 20.58
N GLY A 142 -6.27 -7.11 21.10
CA GLY A 142 -6.40 -5.83 20.40
C GLY A 142 -5.06 -5.16 20.13
N LEU A 143 -4.24 -5.02 21.17
CA LEU A 143 -2.91 -4.41 21.08
C LEU A 143 -1.97 -5.21 20.16
N PHE A 144 -1.95 -6.52 20.33
CA PHE A 144 -1.15 -7.42 19.49
C PHE A 144 -1.54 -7.30 18.02
N GLY A 145 -2.84 -7.39 17.72
CA GLY A 145 -3.31 -7.34 16.34
C GLY A 145 -3.05 -6.01 15.63
N LEU A 146 -2.85 -4.93 16.41
CA LEU A 146 -2.44 -3.63 15.88
C LEU A 146 -0.94 -3.49 15.67
N ALA A 147 -0.15 -4.01 16.61
CA ALA A 147 1.29 -3.74 16.68
C ALA A 147 2.13 -4.85 16.02
N ILE A 148 1.56 -6.03 15.79
CA ILE A 148 2.29 -7.21 15.30
C ILE A 148 1.49 -7.87 14.18
N GLY A 149 2.19 -8.39 13.21
CA GLY A 149 1.62 -9.17 12.12
C GLY A 149 1.07 -8.32 10.97
N TRP A 150 -0.05 -8.74 10.41
CA TRP A 150 -0.51 -8.21 9.11
C TRP A 150 -1.03 -6.78 9.12
N VAL A 151 -1.55 -6.26 10.23
CA VAL A 151 -2.03 -4.86 10.26
C VAL A 151 -0.88 -3.86 10.07
N PRO A 152 0.24 -3.98 10.81
CA PRO A 152 1.42 -3.15 10.53
C PRO A 152 1.95 -3.31 9.11
N GLU A 153 2.02 -4.56 8.60
CA GLU A 153 2.51 -4.83 7.25
C GLU A 153 1.64 -4.18 6.16
N ILE A 154 0.31 -4.19 6.32
CA ILE A 154 -0.60 -3.53 5.39
C ILE A 154 -0.44 -2.01 5.43
N LEU A 155 -0.31 -1.45 6.63
CA LEU A 155 -0.07 -0.01 6.80
C LEU A 155 1.23 0.43 6.17
N LYS A 156 2.27 -0.37 6.36
CA LYS A 156 3.60 -0.17 5.80
C LYS A 156 3.58 0.04 4.29
N VAL A 157 2.82 -0.77 3.57
CA VAL A 157 2.68 -0.67 2.11
C VAL A 157 1.60 0.30 1.66
N GLY A 158 0.98 1.04 2.59
CA GLY A 158 0.00 2.06 2.28
C GLY A 158 -1.40 1.57 1.91
N ASN A 159 -1.70 0.27 2.06
CA ASN A 159 -3.01 -0.31 1.70
C ASN A 159 -4.09 0.00 2.77
N TRP A 160 -4.47 1.25 2.90
CA TRP A 160 -5.44 1.71 3.92
C TRP A 160 -6.83 1.12 3.73
N ASP A 161 -7.24 0.83 2.50
CA ASP A 161 -8.50 0.16 2.19
C ASP A 161 -8.58 -1.25 2.79
N GLN A 162 -7.46 -1.99 2.76
CA GLN A 162 -7.36 -3.31 3.38
C GLN A 162 -7.44 -3.22 4.91
N VAL A 163 -6.72 -2.26 5.54
CA VAL A 163 -6.81 -2.06 7.01
C VAL A 163 -8.22 -1.69 7.41
N LEU A 164 -8.86 -0.78 6.67
CA LEU A 164 -10.24 -0.38 6.90
C LEU A 164 -11.18 -1.58 6.79
N PHE A 165 -11.01 -2.42 5.77
CA PHE A 165 -11.81 -3.63 5.62
C PHE A 165 -11.57 -4.62 6.78
N VAL A 166 -10.31 -4.92 7.11
CA VAL A 166 -9.94 -5.80 8.23
C VAL A 166 -10.56 -5.31 9.54
N SER A 167 -10.74 -4.01 9.70
CA SER A 167 -11.41 -3.43 10.87
C SER A 167 -12.88 -3.83 10.98
N PHE A 168 -13.58 -4.08 9.86
CA PHE A 168 -14.97 -4.52 9.84
C PHE A 168 -15.15 -6.02 10.10
N VAL A 169 -14.19 -6.86 9.72
CA VAL A 169 -14.28 -8.34 9.83
C VAL A 169 -14.65 -8.82 11.24
N PRO A 170 -14.01 -8.35 12.33
CA PRO A 170 -14.40 -8.75 13.69
C PRO A 170 -15.85 -8.41 14.02
N PHE A 171 -16.35 -7.25 13.59
CA PHE A 171 -17.72 -6.82 13.86
C PHE A 171 -18.73 -7.65 13.07
N ILE A 172 -18.41 -8.03 11.83
CA ILE A 172 -19.21 -8.95 11.01
C ILE A 172 -19.28 -10.31 11.71
N LEU A 173 -18.15 -10.88 12.12
CA LEU A 173 -18.08 -12.15 12.85
C LEU A 173 -18.84 -12.12 14.17
N LEU A 174 -18.70 -11.02 14.93
CA LEU A 174 -19.48 -10.79 16.14
C LEU A 174 -20.99 -10.84 15.87
N ARG A 175 -21.44 -10.18 14.81
CA ARG A 175 -22.86 -10.14 14.47
C ARG A 175 -23.39 -11.48 13.99
N ILE A 176 -22.66 -12.19 13.15
CA ILE A 176 -23.02 -13.54 12.71
C ILE A 176 -23.12 -14.47 13.94
N ARG A 177 -22.23 -14.32 14.94
CA ARG A 177 -22.17 -15.21 16.10
C ARG A 177 -23.17 -14.85 17.21
N LEU A 178 -23.37 -13.57 17.52
CA LEU A 178 -24.25 -13.11 18.60
C LEU A 178 -25.72 -13.27 18.29
N SER A 179 -26.12 -14.28 17.52
CA SER A 179 -27.52 -14.52 17.19
C SER A 179 -28.30 -13.20 17.01
N THR A 180 -27.87 -12.40 16.08
CA THR A 180 -28.60 -11.23 15.55
C THR A 180 -30.06 -11.62 15.27
N PHE A 181 -30.25 -12.93 15.23
CA PHE A 181 -31.49 -13.61 14.96
C PHE A 181 -32.46 -13.70 16.18
N GLN A 182 -32.04 -13.31 17.39
CA GLN A 182 -32.89 -13.59 18.56
C GLN A 182 -33.44 -12.42 19.36
N THR A 183 -32.82 -11.27 19.52
CA THR A 183 -33.34 -10.37 20.59
C THR A 183 -33.37 -8.87 20.38
N SER A 184 -32.60 -8.20 19.65
CA SER A 184 -32.81 -6.78 19.30
C SER A 184 -32.68 -6.60 17.80
N ARG A 185 -33.61 -7.25 17.14
CA ARG A 185 -33.55 -7.58 15.73
C ARG A 185 -33.14 -6.41 14.83
N ARG A 186 -33.81 -5.25 14.96
CA ARG A 186 -33.65 -4.15 13.99
C ARG A 186 -32.26 -3.51 13.99
N LEU A 187 -31.72 -3.14 15.15
CA LEU A 187 -30.40 -2.48 15.24
C LEU A 187 -29.25 -3.44 14.92
N GLY A 188 -29.38 -4.72 15.29
CA GLY A 188 -28.37 -5.73 14.97
C GLY A 188 -28.31 -6.03 13.47
N ILE A 189 -29.47 -6.10 12.81
CA ILE A 189 -29.59 -6.29 11.35
C ILE A 189 -28.99 -5.07 10.62
N LEU A 190 -29.39 -3.87 11.03
CA LEU A 190 -28.86 -2.63 10.47
C LEU A 190 -27.32 -2.56 10.62
N ALA A 191 -26.80 -2.86 11.82
CA ALA A 191 -25.36 -2.86 12.06
C ALA A 191 -24.62 -3.91 11.21
N LEU A 192 -25.20 -5.12 11.02
CA LEU A 192 -24.61 -6.12 10.13
C LEU A 192 -24.60 -5.63 8.68
N GLY A 193 -25.73 -5.11 8.19
CA GLY A 193 -25.83 -4.58 6.83
C GLY A 193 -24.88 -3.42 6.57
N LEU A 194 -24.77 -2.49 7.53
CA LEU A 194 -23.83 -1.37 7.47
C LEU A 194 -22.37 -1.85 7.44
N CYS A 195 -21.99 -2.84 8.29
CA CYS A 195 -20.63 -3.38 8.28
C CYS A 195 -20.31 -4.13 6.99
N LEU A 196 -21.26 -4.90 6.45
CA LEU A 196 -21.09 -5.60 5.18
C LEU A 196 -20.98 -4.62 4.01
N GLY A 197 -21.87 -3.63 3.95
CA GLY A 197 -21.87 -2.62 2.90
C GLY A 197 -20.64 -1.72 2.95
N ALA A 198 -20.30 -1.20 4.13
CA ALA A 198 -19.11 -0.38 4.32
C ALA A 198 -17.82 -1.15 4.03
N GLY A 199 -17.75 -2.44 4.44
CA GLY A 199 -16.61 -3.29 4.11
C GLY A 199 -16.49 -3.53 2.60
N ALA A 200 -17.57 -3.89 1.92
CA ALA A 200 -17.59 -4.08 0.47
C ALA A 200 -17.22 -2.79 -0.28
N PHE A 201 -17.69 -1.66 0.22
CA PHE A 201 -17.38 -0.35 -0.32
C PHE A 201 -15.92 0.07 -0.10
N ALA A 202 -15.35 -0.26 1.08
CA ALA A 202 -13.96 0.03 1.39
C ALA A 202 -12.98 -0.82 0.56
N TYR A 203 -13.23 -2.14 0.48
CA TYR A 203 -12.33 -3.08 -0.19
C TYR A 203 -13.08 -4.25 -0.81
N PRO A 204 -13.51 -4.13 -2.09
CA PRO A 204 -14.33 -5.13 -2.78
C PRO A 204 -13.73 -6.54 -2.80
N GLU A 205 -12.44 -6.65 -3.11
CA GLU A 205 -11.73 -7.93 -3.17
C GLU A 205 -11.71 -8.63 -1.80
N GLY A 206 -11.43 -7.87 -0.74
CA GLY A 206 -11.46 -8.37 0.63
C GLY A 206 -12.85 -8.83 1.05
N ALA A 207 -13.90 -8.13 0.60
CA ALA A 207 -15.27 -8.53 0.84
C ALA A 207 -15.60 -9.86 0.14
N ALA A 208 -15.18 -10.04 -1.12
CA ALA A 208 -15.37 -11.28 -1.86
C ALA A 208 -14.60 -12.45 -1.21
N MET A 209 -13.32 -12.28 -0.91
CA MET A 209 -12.48 -13.30 -0.25
C MET A 209 -13.01 -13.67 1.13
N SER A 210 -13.34 -12.68 1.95
CA SER A 210 -13.92 -12.90 3.28
C SER A 210 -15.29 -13.58 3.19
N GLY A 211 -16.09 -13.23 2.18
CA GLY A 211 -17.35 -13.88 1.88
C GLY A 211 -17.16 -15.39 1.72
N VAL A 212 -16.20 -15.81 0.91
CA VAL A 212 -15.87 -17.23 0.70
C VAL A 212 -15.35 -17.88 1.99
N ILE A 213 -14.39 -17.25 2.68
CA ILE A 213 -13.78 -17.80 3.91
C ILE A 213 -14.83 -18.03 5.02
N TYR A 214 -15.74 -17.06 5.21
CA TYR A 214 -16.69 -17.06 6.31
C TYR A 214 -18.07 -17.62 5.95
N LEU A 215 -18.32 -17.95 4.68
CA LEU A 215 -19.58 -18.56 4.22
C LEU A 215 -19.97 -19.82 5.00
N PRO A 216 -19.07 -20.77 5.29
CA PRO A 216 -19.44 -21.97 6.05
C PRO A 216 -19.94 -21.66 7.47
N LEU A 217 -19.36 -20.64 8.12
CA LEU A 217 -19.84 -20.19 9.42
C LEU A 217 -21.26 -19.61 9.32
N LEU A 218 -21.54 -18.83 8.28
CA LEU A 218 -22.86 -18.26 8.03
C LEU A 218 -23.88 -19.37 7.76
N VAL A 219 -23.57 -20.30 6.85
CA VAL A 219 -24.44 -21.44 6.52
C VAL A 219 -24.73 -22.29 7.75
N TRP A 220 -23.70 -22.62 8.54
CA TRP A 220 -23.88 -23.36 9.80
C TRP A 220 -24.80 -22.64 10.77
N ARG A 221 -24.69 -21.30 10.85
CA ARG A 221 -25.58 -20.49 11.68
C ARG A 221 -27.02 -20.45 11.18
N LEU A 222 -27.23 -20.47 9.88
CA LEU A 222 -28.56 -20.54 9.29
C LEU A 222 -29.23 -21.87 9.62
N ILE A 223 -28.51 -22.99 9.46
CA ILE A 223 -29.05 -24.35 9.66
C ILE A 223 -29.22 -24.67 11.15
N LYS A 224 -28.32 -24.20 12.01
CA LYS A 224 -28.38 -24.51 13.45
C LYS A 224 -29.54 -23.83 14.16
N GLY A 225 -30.43 -24.62 14.71
CA GLY A 225 -31.61 -24.20 15.50
C GLY A 225 -32.85 -23.97 14.64
N ASN A 226 -33.97 -23.66 15.29
CA ASN A 226 -35.26 -23.45 14.66
C ASN A 226 -35.33 -22.08 13.96
N ASP A 227 -36.35 -21.85 13.13
CA ASP A 227 -36.67 -20.58 12.46
C ASP A 227 -35.65 -20.19 11.32
N LEU A 228 -35.44 -21.12 10.38
CA LEU A 228 -34.64 -20.89 9.19
C LEU A 228 -35.16 -19.70 8.34
N VAL A 229 -36.52 -19.63 8.19
CA VAL A 229 -37.15 -18.56 7.39
C VAL A 229 -36.90 -17.18 7.99
N GLY A 230 -37.07 -17.04 9.32
CA GLY A 230 -36.78 -15.77 10.00
C GLY A 230 -35.33 -15.34 9.89
N LYS A 231 -34.38 -16.29 9.89
CA LYS A 231 -32.96 -16.03 9.70
C LYS A 231 -32.64 -15.60 8.27
N ILE A 232 -33.19 -16.29 7.26
CA ILE A 232 -33.04 -15.90 5.85
C ILE A 232 -33.61 -14.50 5.63
N ARG A 233 -34.82 -14.21 6.16
CA ARG A 233 -35.39 -12.86 6.11
C ARG A 233 -34.47 -11.81 6.72
N THR A 234 -33.89 -12.12 7.89
CA THR A 234 -32.94 -11.24 8.58
C THR A 234 -31.71 -10.97 7.73
N LEU A 235 -31.13 -12.00 7.11
CA LEU A 235 -29.98 -11.89 6.23
C LEU A 235 -30.32 -11.10 4.96
N ALA A 236 -31.50 -11.34 4.37
CA ALA A 236 -31.96 -10.60 3.20
C ALA A 236 -32.11 -9.09 3.49
N VAL A 237 -32.64 -8.72 4.68
CA VAL A 237 -32.70 -7.31 5.08
C VAL A 237 -31.30 -6.74 5.30
N ALA A 238 -30.39 -7.48 5.94
CA ALA A 238 -29.00 -7.02 6.10
C ALA A 238 -28.30 -6.86 4.74
N ALA A 239 -28.51 -7.79 3.81
CA ALA A 239 -28.00 -7.70 2.44
C ALA A 239 -28.60 -6.50 1.68
N GLY A 240 -29.91 -6.24 1.86
CA GLY A 240 -30.55 -5.04 1.29
C GLY A 240 -29.95 -3.75 1.80
N VAL A 241 -29.66 -3.65 3.12
CA VAL A 241 -28.95 -2.52 3.70
C VAL A 241 -27.53 -2.41 3.15
N ALA A 242 -26.81 -3.53 3.02
CA ALA A 242 -25.46 -3.55 2.45
C ALA A 242 -25.46 -3.07 0.99
N LEU A 243 -26.41 -3.55 0.18
CA LEU A 243 -26.60 -3.13 -1.20
C LEU A 243 -26.95 -1.64 -1.29
N LEU A 244 -27.79 -1.13 -0.41
CA LEU A 244 -28.12 0.30 -0.37
C LEU A 244 -26.87 1.15 -0.07
N VAL A 245 -26.05 0.74 0.91
CA VAL A 245 -24.80 1.44 1.25
C VAL A 245 -23.79 1.40 0.10
N SER A 246 -23.69 0.29 -0.62
CA SER A 246 -22.77 0.10 -1.73
C SER A 246 -23.38 0.42 -3.12
N SER A 247 -24.64 0.85 -3.19
CA SER A 247 -25.40 0.98 -4.44
C SER A 247 -24.75 1.90 -5.46
N VAL A 248 -24.16 3.01 -5.01
CA VAL A 248 -23.46 3.98 -5.86
C VAL A 248 -22.25 3.36 -6.55
N TYR A 249 -21.66 2.37 -5.90
CA TYR A 249 -20.42 1.71 -6.36
C TYR A 249 -20.67 0.36 -7.04
N LEU A 250 -21.87 -0.19 -6.94
CA LEU A 250 -22.17 -1.55 -7.36
C LEU A 250 -21.83 -1.86 -8.85
N PRO A 251 -22.10 -0.96 -9.82
CA PRO A 251 -21.73 -1.21 -11.22
C PRO A 251 -20.21 -1.33 -11.39
N THR A 252 -19.47 -0.44 -10.74
CA THR A 252 -18.00 -0.40 -10.76
C THR A 252 -17.38 -1.58 -10.00
N PHE A 253 -18.04 -2.03 -8.92
CA PHE A 253 -17.63 -3.18 -8.12
C PHE A 253 -17.50 -4.46 -8.95
N VAL A 254 -18.51 -4.78 -9.75
CA VAL A 254 -18.49 -5.98 -10.60
C VAL A 254 -17.41 -5.87 -11.67
N SER A 255 -17.35 -4.74 -12.36
CA SER A 255 -16.34 -4.46 -13.38
C SER A 255 -14.91 -4.54 -12.80
N PHE A 256 -14.70 -3.95 -11.63
CA PHE A 256 -13.44 -3.98 -10.92
C PHE A 256 -13.03 -5.41 -10.52
N LEU A 257 -13.94 -6.23 -9.96
CA LEU A 257 -13.64 -7.62 -9.61
C LEU A 257 -13.29 -8.46 -10.83
N LEU A 258 -14.00 -8.30 -11.95
CA LEU A 258 -13.70 -9.02 -13.19
C LEU A 258 -12.31 -8.63 -13.72
N ASN A 259 -11.96 -7.35 -13.66
CA ASN A 259 -10.63 -6.87 -14.05
C ASN A 259 -9.54 -7.44 -13.13
N GLN A 260 -9.76 -7.47 -11.81
CA GLN A 260 -8.80 -8.05 -10.87
C GLN A 260 -8.56 -9.55 -11.10
N ILE A 261 -9.56 -10.30 -11.52
CA ILE A 261 -9.42 -11.71 -11.86
C ILE A 261 -8.53 -11.85 -13.12
N SER A 262 -8.73 -11.00 -14.13
CA SER A 262 -7.92 -11.03 -15.36
C SER A 262 -6.46 -10.62 -15.08
N VAL A 263 -6.24 -9.56 -14.31
CA VAL A 263 -4.90 -9.08 -13.93
C VAL A 263 -4.18 -10.13 -13.07
N GLY A 264 -4.88 -10.77 -12.11
CA GLY A 264 -4.31 -11.82 -11.27
C GLY A 264 -3.79 -13.02 -12.08
N GLY A 265 -4.38 -13.30 -13.26
CA GLY A 265 -3.93 -14.35 -14.17
C GLY A 265 -2.68 -13.99 -14.98
N THR A 266 -2.30 -12.71 -15.06
CA THR A 266 -1.15 -12.23 -15.85
C THR A 266 0.09 -11.91 -15.01
N LEU A 267 -0.02 -11.91 -13.68
CA LEU A 267 1.09 -11.57 -12.79
C LEU A 267 2.16 -12.65 -12.78
N VAL A 268 3.41 -12.22 -12.92
CA VAL A 268 4.57 -13.11 -12.87
C VAL A 268 4.79 -13.58 -11.42
N PRO A 269 4.89 -14.90 -11.18
CA PRO A 269 5.17 -15.42 -9.84
C PRO A 269 6.44 -14.81 -9.24
N GLY A 270 6.40 -14.44 -7.96
CA GLY A 270 7.54 -13.89 -7.23
C GLY A 270 7.89 -12.42 -7.52
N LYS A 271 7.10 -11.73 -8.36
CA LYS A 271 7.21 -10.28 -8.54
C LYS A 271 6.16 -9.53 -7.71
N GLY A 272 6.52 -8.36 -7.22
CA GLY A 272 5.64 -7.47 -6.45
C GLY A 272 6.05 -7.31 -4.99
N THR A 273 5.31 -6.48 -4.25
CA THR A 273 5.59 -6.04 -2.87
C THR A 273 5.78 -7.19 -1.87
N PHE A 274 5.22 -8.37 -2.14
CA PHE A 274 5.29 -9.56 -1.29
C PHE A 274 5.95 -10.75 -2.00
N GLY A 275 6.78 -10.51 -3.00
CA GLY A 275 7.54 -11.55 -3.68
C GLY A 275 8.39 -12.34 -2.68
N GLY A 276 8.33 -13.69 -2.74
CA GLY A 276 9.09 -14.57 -1.86
C GLY A 276 8.41 -14.96 -0.55
N LEU A 277 7.15 -14.56 -0.27
CA LEU A 277 6.35 -15.06 0.86
C LEU A 277 6.27 -16.59 0.91
N LEU A 278 6.33 -17.24 -0.25
CA LEU A 278 6.29 -18.71 -0.39
C LEU A 278 7.66 -19.38 -0.29
N SER A 279 8.71 -18.62 0.03
CA SER A 279 10.06 -19.13 0.27
C SER A 279 10.15 -19.89 1.60
N ALA A 280 11.39 -20.31 1.98
CA ALA A 280 11.68 -21.04 3.22
C ALA A 280 11.14 -20.37 4.52
N ARG A 281 10.69 -19.13 4.46
CA ARG A 281 10.13 -18.36 5.59
C ARG A 281 8.61 -18.36 5.66
N TRP A 282 7.93 -19.25 4.97
CA TRP A 282 6.46 -19.31 4.95
C TRP A 282 5.80 -19.31 6.35
N LEU A 283 6.40 -19.95 7.34
CA LEU A 283 5.79 -20.04 8.68
C LEU A 283 5.83 -18.72 9.46
N PRO A 284 6.95 -17.98 9.55
CA PRO A 284 6.91 -16.61 10.04
C PRO A 284 5.96 -15.71 9.24
N ALA A 285 5.98 -15.80 7.92
CA ALA A 285 5.12 -15.02 7.04
C ALA A 285 3.62 -15.24 7.25
N VAL A 286 3.19 -16.48 7.58
CA VAL A 286 1.77 -16.74 7.93
C VAL A 286 1.30 -15.87 9.07
N TYR A 287 2.17 -15.52 10.00
CA TYR A 287 1.87 -14.62 11.13
C TYR A 287 2.27 -13.17 10.88
N GLY A 288 2.68 -12.81 9.66
CA GLY A 288 3.16 -11.48 9.34
C GLY A 288 4.43 -11.12 10.11
N LEU A 289 5.24 -12.11 10.44
CA LEU A 289 6.52 -11.98 11.11
C LEU A 289 7.65 -12.21 10.11
N GLY A 290 8.61 -11.35 10.06
CA GLY A 290 9.73 -11.45 9.12
C GLY A 290 9.55 -10.49 7.95
N GLY A 291 10.50 -9.58 7.82
CA GLY A 291 10.50 -8.49 6.84
C GLY A 291 10.40 -8.96 5.39
N GLN A 292 10.39 -8.00 4.50
CA GLN A 292 10.37 -8.25 3.06
C GLN A 292 11.61 -9.06 2.63
N PRO A 293 11.48 -9.96 1.63
CA PRO A 293 12.60 -10.68 1.06
C PRO A 293 13.62 -9.71 0.42
N PRO A 294 14.91 -10.08 0.32
CA PRO A 294 15.40 -11.44 0.37
C PRO A 294 16.16 -11.75 1.68
N LEU A 295 15.57 -12.49 2.57
CA LEU A 295 16.28 -12.98 3.76
C LEU A 295 16.77 -14.42 3.50
N THR A 296 18.02 -14.55 3.17
CA THR A 296 18.64 -15.79 2.68
C THR A 296 18.90 -16.85 3.75
N THR A 297 18.86 -16.48 5.03
CA THR A 297 19.13 -17.42 6.14
C THR A 297 18.07 -17.31 7.22
N LEU A 298 17.40 -18.44 7.48
CA LEU A 298 16.45 -18.55 8.59
C LEU A 298 17.22 -18.71 9.89
N ASN A 299 17.16 -17.71 10.75
CA ASN A 299 17.65 -17.88 12.12
C ASN A 299 16.70 -18.84 12.85
N LYS A 300 17.24 -19.90 13.49
CA LYS A 300 16.43 -20.88 14.23
C LYS A 300 15.53 -20.23 15.28
N LEU A 301 15.96 -19.09 15.85
CA LEU A 301 15.19 -18.31 16.82
C LEU A 301 13.92 -17.69 16.20
N GLU A 302 13.93 -17.35 14.90
CA GLU A 302 12.77 -16.79 14.21
C GLU A 302 11.61 -17.78 14.08
N LEU A 303 11.88 -19.09 14.16
CA LEU A 303 10.85 -20.12 14.14
C LEU A 303 10.17 -20.31 15.50
N ILE A 304 10.80 -19.92 16.60
CA ILE A 304 10.25 -20.17 17.94
C ILE A 304 8.91 -19.43 18.13
N VAL A 305 8.86 -18.17 17.74
CA VAL A 305 7.65 -17.32 17.89
C VAL A 305 6.47 -17.91 17.10
N PRO A 306 6.56 -18.16 15.79
CA PRO A 306 5.45 -18.72 15.03
C PRO A 306 5.08 -20.14 15.47
N LEU A 307 6.02 -20.99 15.88
CA LEU A 307 5.72 -22.33 16.41
C LEU A 307 4.92 -22.26 17.71
N LEU A 308 5.24 -21.34 18.60
CA LEU A 308 4.47 -21.11 19.82
C LEU A 308 3.06 -20.56 19.50
N PHE A 309 2.93 -19.68 18.50
CA PHE A 309 1.63 -19.22 18.03
C PHE A 309 0.79 -20.36 17.44
N VAL A 310 1.40 -21.28 16.69
CA VAL A 310 0.74 -22.51 16.24
C VAL A 310 0.27 -23.34 17.44
N GLY A 311 1.14 -23.58 18.42
CA GLY A 311 0.79 -24.34 19.64
C GLY A 311 -0.39 -23.73 20.41
N LEU A 312 -0.37 -22.41 20.62
CA LEU A 312 -1.47 -21.69 21.25
C LEU A 312 -2.76 -21.77 20.41
N SER A 313 -2.66 -21.61 19.11
CA SER A 313 -3.83 -21.74 18.22
C SER A 313 -4.43 -23.16 18.28
N LEU A 314 -3.61 -24.19 18.32
CA LEU A 314 -4.10 -25.59 18.48
C LEU A 314 -4.85 -25.80 19.81
N LEU A 315 -4.40 -25.18 20.90
CA LEU A 315 -5.13 -25.21 22.17
C LEU A 315 -6.51 -24.53 22.07
N ALA A 316 -6.59 -23.42 21.36
CA ALA A 316 -7.86 -22.75 21.06
C ALA A 316 -8.76 -23.63 20.20
N LEU A 317 -8.24 -24.23 19.13
CA LEU A 317 -8.96 -25.13 18.24
C LEU A 317 -9.54 -26.33 18.98
N ARG A 318 -8.76 -26.97 19.86
CA ARG A 318 -9.27 -28.05 20.73
C ARG A 318 -10.45 -27.59 21.58
N THR A 319 -10.39 -26.36 22.10
CA THR A 319 -11.48 -25.81 22.93
C THR A 319 -12.73 -25.53 22.10
N TRP A 320 -12.56 -24.96 20.91
CA TRP A 320 -13.66 -24.69 19.98
C TRP A 320 -14.30 -25.97 19.45
N TRP A 321 -13.47 -27.01 19.18
CA TRP A 321 -13.92 -28.33 18.77
C TRP A 321 -14.85 -28.96 19.84
N LYS A 322 -14.40 -28.99 21.10
CA LYS A 322 -15.21 -29.50 22.21
C LYS A 322 -16.55 -28.77 22.36
N LYS A 323 -16.62 -27.50 21.99
CA LYS A 323 -17.84 -26.66 22.04
C LYS A 323 -18.63 -26.68 20.74
N LYS A 324 -18.18 -27.43 19.75
CA LYS A 324 -18.80 -27.47 18.41
C LYS A 324 -19.00 -26.06 17.85
N ASP A 325 -17.99 -25.20 17.95
CA ASP A 325 -18.04 -23.81 17.51
C ASP A 325 -17.95 -23.73 15.99
N GLY A 326 -18.88 -23.01 15.36
CA GLY A 326 -18.95 -22.90 13.91
C GLY A 326 -17.75 -22.20 13.27
N ILE A 327 -16.94 -21.45 14.05
CA ILE A 327 -15.72 -20.81 13.52
C ILE A 327 -14.73 -21.85 12.97
N LEU A 328 -14.77 -23.09 13.47
CA LEU A 328 -13.94 -24.18 12.98
C LEU A 328 -14.17 -24.49 11.49
N LEU A 329 -15.37 -24.21 10.98
CA LEU A 329 -15.71 -24.48 9.59
C LEU A 329 -15.02 -23.50 8.62
N THR A 330 -14.49 -22.39 9.13
CA THR A 330 -13.75 -21.44 8.30
C THR A 330 -12.32 -21.91 8.02
N ILE A 331 -11.76 -22.79 8.86
CA ILE A 331 -10.38 -23.24 8.80
C ILE A 331 -10.09 -24.05 7.52
N PRO A 332 -10.90 -25.07 7.16
CA PRO A 332 -10.66 -25.81 5.92
C PRO A 332 -10.69 -24.91 4.69
N ILE A 333 -11.60 -23.94 4.64
CA ILE A 333 -11.71 -23.01 3.51
C ILE A 333 -10.47 -22.10 3.45
N PHE A 334 -10.06 -21.56 4.59
CA PHE A 334 -8.84 -20.77 4.69
C PHE A 334 -7.63 -21.56 4.17
N PHE A 335 -7.46 -22.83 4.59
CA PHE A 335 -6.36 -23.66 4.12
C PHE A 335 -6.46 -23.98 2.62
N LEU A 336 -7.64 -24.34 2.12
CA LEU A 336 -7.84 -24.63 0.70
C LEU A 336 -7.52 -23.41 -0.17
N LEU A 337 -8.00 -22.23 0.20
CA LEU A 337 -7.68 -21.00 -0.53
C LEU A 337 -6.19 -20.65 -0.44
N SER A 338 -5.59 -20.84 0.73
CA SER A 338 -4.16 -20.60 0.93
C SER A 338 -3.31 -21.56 0.07
N LEU A 339 -3.63 -22.85 0.05
CA LEU A 339 -2.97 -23.84 -0.81
C LEU A 339 -3.17 -23.53 -2.29
N TRP A 340 -4.38 -23.12 -2.68
CA TRP A 340 -4.67 -22.74 -4.05
C TRP A 340 -3.80 -21.57 -4.51
N GLN A 341 -3.73 -20.50 -3.71
CA GLN A 341 -2.91 -19.35 -4.04
C GLN A 341 -1.39 -19.66 -3.97
N ALA A 342 -0.97 -20.34 -2.91
CA ALA A 342 0.44 -20.60 -2.65
C ALA A 342 1.06 -21.63 -3.60
N ILE A 343 0.35 -22.73 -3.89
CA ILE A 343 0.88 -23.89 -4.61
C ILE A 343 0.45 -23.89 -6.07
N LEU A 344 -0.86 -23.71 -6.34
CA LEU A 344 -1.38 -23.84 -7.70
C LEU A 344 -1.13 -22.58 -8.51
N LEU A 345 -1.42 -21.41 -7.98
CA LEU A 345 -1.22 -20.15 -8.68
C LEU A 345 0.17 -19.55 -8.46
N ARG A 346 0.88 -19.93 -7.41
CA ARG A 346 2.15 -19.33 -6.98
C ARG A 346 2.08 -17.81 -6.91
N TYR A 347 0.94 -17.31 -6.42
CA TYR A 347 0.61 -15.91 -6.40
C TYR A 347 0.73 -15.36 -4.97
N ASP A 348 1.90 -14.84 -4.63
CA ASP A 348 2.25 -14.35 -3.29
C ASP A 348 1.31 -13.25 -2.79
N TYR A 349 0.93 -12.33 -3.67
CA TYR A 349 0.03 -11.24 -3.32
C TYR A 349 -1.40 -11.72 -2.99
N GLY A 350 -1.91 -12.70 -3.72
CA GLY A 350 -3.20 -13.34 -3.40
C GLY A 350 -3.16 -14.10 -2.06
N PHE A 351 -2.05 -14.80 -1.79
CA PHE A 351 -1.82 -15.49 -0.53
C PHE A 351 -1.78 -14.51 0.65
N TYR A 352 -1.04 -13.41 0.50
CA TYR A 352 -1.03 -12.30 1.45
C TYR A 352 -2.43 -11.77 1.77
N LYS A 353 -3.26 -11.53 0.76
CA LYS A 353 -4.65 -11.07 0.95
C LYS A 353 -5.49 -12.04 1.77
N ILE A 354 -5.35 -13.34 1.55
CA ILE A 354 -6.05 -14.37 2.33
C ILE A 354 -5.61 -14.35 3.79
N LEU A 355 -4.30 -14.25 4.04
CA LEU A 355 -3.76 -14.17 5.40
C LEU A 355 -4.31 -12.95 6.15
N THR A 356 -4.33 -11.80 5.50
CA THR A 356 -4.87 -10.56 6.08
C THR A 356 -6.35 -10.65 6.42
N MET A 357 -7.16 -11.24 5.54
CA MET A 357 -8.60 -11.40 5.78
C MET A 357 -8.88 -12.39 6.93
N TYR A 358 -8.01 -13.35 7.16
CA TYR A 358 -8.14 -14.33 8.25
C TYR A 358 -7.42 -13.91 9.54
N TRP A 359 -6.61 -12.87 9.51
CA TRP A 359 -5.82 -12.36 10.63
C TRP A 359 -6.62 -12.15 11.93
N PRO A 360 -7.84 -11.59 11.92
CA PRO A 360 -8.63 -11.44 13.13
C PRO A 360 -8.89 -12.76 13.87
N VAL A 361 -9.10 -13.85 13.14
CA VAL A 361 -9.32 -15.19 13.72
C VAL A 361 -8.02 -15.76 14.28
N MET A 362 -6.90 -15.56 13.58
CA MET A 362 -5.56 -16.02 14.01
C MET A 362 -5.14 -15.35 15.32
N VAL A 363 -5.25 -14.02 15.41
CA VAL A 363 -4.97 -13.27 16.64
C VAL A 363 -5.79 -13.80 17.80
N VAL A 364 -7.09 -13.95 17.58
CA VAL A 364 -7.98 -14.42 18.64
C VAL A 364 -7.69 -15.87 19.03
N ALA A 365 -7.26 -16.72 18.09
CA ALA A 365 -6.84 -18.09 18.39
C ALA A 365 -5.62 -18.13 19.33
N ILE A 366 -4.62 -17.30 19.09
CA ILE A 366 -3.43 -17.18 19.96
C ILE A 366 -3.84 -16.84 21.40
N PHE A 367 -4.66 -15.79 21.57
CA PHE A 367 -5.06 -15.31 22.90
C PHE A 367 -6.09 -16.20 23.60
N ALA A 368 -6.97 -16.86 22.86
CA ALA A 368 -7.86 -17.89 23.40
C ALA A 368 -7.07 -19.12 23.87
N GLY A 369 -6.04 -19.52 23.12
CA GLY A 369 -5.12 -20.59 23.51
C GLY A 369 -4.33 -20.23 24.77
N MET A 370 -3.81 -19.00 24.83
CA MET A 370 -3.14 -18.49 26.03
C MET A 370 -4.06 -18.49 27.25
N SER A 371 -5.31 -18.06 27.09
CA SER A 371 -6.32 -18.13 28.17
C SER A 371 -6.51 -19.57 28.64
N ARG A 372 -6.48 -20.53 27.75
CA ARG A 372 -6.60 -21.93 28.07
C ARG A 372 -5.37 -22.49 28.77
N LEU A 373 -4.18 -22.13 28.31
CA LEU A 373 -2.91 -22.49 28.91
C LEU A 373 -2.86 -22.01 30.37
N LEU A 374 -3.20 -20.74 30.63
CA LEU A 374 -3.27 -20.17 31.97
C LEU A 374 -4.29 -20.87 32.87
N ALA A 375 -5.44 -21.31 32.31
CA ALA A 375 -6.43 -22.05 33.08
C ALA A 375 -5.96 -23.46 33.47
N TRP A 376 -5.06 -24.07 32.70
CA TRP A 376 -4.48 -25.38 33.01
C TRP A 376 -3.24 -25.29 33.89
N SER A 377 -2.53 -24.17 33.87
CA SER A 377 -1.32 -23.98 34.66
C SER A 377 -1.63 -23.91 36.15
N PRO A 378 -0.86 -24.63 37.01
CA PRO A 378 -0.92 -24.45 38.45
C PRO A 378 -0.71 -23.00 38.86
N GLY A 379 -1.24 -22.60 40.01
CA GLY A 379 -1.18 -21.21 40.45
C GLY A 379 0.22 -20.60 40.45
N PHE A 380 1.22 -21.36 40.88
CA PHE A 380 2.62 -20.95 40.92
C PHE A 380 3.28 -20.83 39.55
N ALA A 381 2.81 -21.56 38.54
CA ALA A 381 3.35 -21.51 37.17
C ALA A 381 2.73 -20.40 36.32
N ARG A 382 1.56 -19.86 36.70
CA ARG A 382 0.89 -18.79 35.93
C ARG A 382 1.74 -17.53 35.70
N PRO A 383 2.45 -16.98 36.70
CA PRO A 383 3.32 -15.83 36.48
C PRO A 383 4.41 -16.13 35.46
N VAL A 384 5.03 -17.31 35.52
CA VAL A 384 6.08 -17.72 34.58
C VAL A 384 5.52 -17.78 33.14
N VAL A 385 4.34 -18.38 32.97
CA VAL A 385 3.65 -18.43 31.66
C VAL A 385 3.32 -17.05 31.14
N VAL A 386 2.88 -16.12 32.02
CA VAL A 386 2.59 -14.74 31.63
C VAL A 386 3.87 -14.01 31.21
N VAL A 387 4.94 -14.12 32.01
CA VAL A 387 6.23 -13.48 31.71
C VAL A 387 6.81 -14.02 30.40
N ALA A 388 6.79 -15.34 30.21
CA ALA A 388 7.24 -15.97 28.96
C ALA A 388 6.43 -15.49 27.75
N PHE A 389 5.10 -15.37 27.89
CA PHE A 389 4.24 -14.84 26.84
C PHE A 389 4.50 -13.36 26.56
N CYS A 390 4.70 -12.55 27.59
CA CYS A 390 5.07 -11.14 27.41
C CYS A 390 6.44 -11.01 26.73
N GLY A 391 7.43 -11.84 27.11
CA GLY A 391 8.72 -11.88 26.44
C GLY A 391 8.61 -12.26 24.96
N LEU A 392 7.73 -13.22 24.64
CA LEU A 392 7.41 -13.59 23.27
C LEU A 392 6.79 -12.42 22.49
N MET A 393 5.89 -11.67 23.11
CA MET A 393 5.28 -10.49 22.50
C MET A 393 6.30 -9.39 22.25
N VAL A 394 7.17 -9.15 23.22
CA VAL A 394 8.27 -8.17 23.09
C VAL A 394 9.21 -8.57 21.96
N ARG A 395 9.57 -9.86 21.86
CA ARG A 395 10.40 -10.37 20.77
C ARG A 395 9.72 -10.19 19.41
N ALA A 396 8.45 -10.58 19.28
CA ALA A 396 7.67 -10.38 18.05
C ALA A 396 7.56 -8.89 17.68
N LEU A 397 7.42 -8.01 18.65
CA LEU A 397 7.40 -6.56 18.43
C LEU A 397 8.76 -6.03 17.99
N SER A 398 9.85 -6.57 18.56
CA SER A 398 11.22 -6.23 18.15
C SER A 398 11.48 -6.63 16.71
N ASP A 399 11.12 -7.86 16.33
CA ASP A 399 11.24 -8.35 14.95
C ASP A 399 10.42 -7.45 13.98
N GLN A 400 9.25 -7.00 14.42
CA GLN A 400 8.43 -6.08 13.64
C GLN A 400 9.04 -4.66 13.58
N SER A 401 9.69 -4.20 14.66
CA SER A 401 10.34 -2.89 14.69
C SER A 401 11.55 -2.80 13.77
N GLU A 402 12.29 -3.89 13.61
CA GLU A 402 13.35 -3.99 12.59
C GLU A 402 12.74 -3.85 11.18
N ASN A 403 11.59 -4.47 10.94
CA ASN A 403 10.85 -4.27 9.71
C ASN A 403 10.38 -2.83 9.51
N PHE A 404 9.99 -2.13 10.57
CA PHE A 404 9.67 -0.71 10.53
C PHE A 404 10.88 0.19 10.29
N GLN A 405 12.09 -0.22 10.68
CA GLN A 405 13.32 0.50 10.37
C GLN A 405 13.72 0.36 8.88
N TYR A 406 13.43 -0.78 8.27
CA TYR A 406 13.64 -1.01 6.83
C TYR A 406 12.53 -0.43 5.95
N VAL A 407 11.45 0.06 6.55
CA VAL A 407 10.45 0.78 5.78
C VAL A 407 11.07 2.09 5.33
N PRO A 408 10.76 2.53 4.10
CA PRO A 408 11.11 3.86 3.62
C PRO A 408 10.57 5.02 4.48
N TRP A 409 10.04 4.78 5.67
CA TRP A 409 9.66 5.80 6.66
C TRP A 409 10.85 6.67 7.06
N HIS A 410 12.07 6.14 7.03
CA HIS A 410 13.29 6.96 7.10
C HIS A 410 13.56 7.72 5.81
N GLN A 411 12.86 7.41 4.72
CA GLN A 411 12.79 8.17 3.49
C GLN A 411 11.53 9.04 3.42
N GLU A 412 10.66 8.99 4.44
CA GLU A 412 9.58 9.93 4.58
C GLU A 412 10.15 11.33 4.51
N ARG A 413 9.67 12.07 3.56
CA ARG A 413 10.06 13.46 3.42
C ARG A 413 9.03 14.27 4.17
N HIS A 414 9.52 15.21 4.97
CA HIS A 414 8.66 16.19 5.60
C HIS A 414 7.72 16.79 4.57
N ILE A 415 6.46 16.95 4.92
CA ILE A 415 5.45 17.61 4.09
C ILE A 415 5.85 19.06 3.77
N LYS A 416 6.67 19.70 4.63
CA LYS A 416 7.06 21.11 4.51
C LYS A 416 7.61 21.50 3.14
N PRO A 417 8.60 20.80 2.53
CA PRO A 417 9.09 21.16 1.22
C PRO A 417 8.02 21.09 0.12
N PHE A 418 7.05 20.20 0.26
CA PHE A 418 5.92 20.09 -0.66
C PHE A 418 4.89 21.21 -0.45
N LEU A 419 4.61 21.57 0.82
CA LEU A 419 3.73 22.70 1.14
C LEU A 419 4.27 24.02 0.60
N GLU A 420 5.58 24.21 0.58
CA GLU A 420 6.23 25.40 0.03
C GLU A 420 5.94 25.58 -1.47
N LEU A 421 5.66 24.49 -2.21
CA LEU A 421 5.27 24.55 -3.61
C LEU A 421 3.97 25.33 -3.83
N THR A 422 3.06 25.35 -2.85
CA THR A 422 1.79 26.10 -2.95
C THR A 422 2.01 27.61 -3.06
N ASN A 423 3.17 28.11 -2.68
CA ASN A 423 3.51 29.52 -2.67
C ASN A 423 4.26 30.01 -3.92
N LEU A 424 4.51 29.13 -4.90
CA LEU A 424 5.28 29.48 -6.10
C LEU A 424 4.60 30.53 -6.99
N LYS A 425 3.28 30.80 -6.81
CA LYS A 425 2.56 31.87 -7.55
C LYS A 425 3.21 33.23 -7.41
N GLY A 426 3.84 33.52 -6.29
CA GLY A 426 4.58 34.76 -6.10
C GLY A 426 5.82 34.88 -6.99
N ILE A 427 6.33 33.77 -7.52
CA ILE A 427 7.53 33.70 -8.34
C ILE A 427 7.15 33.43 -9.81
N SER A 428 6.37 32.39 -10.07
CA SER A 428 6.01 31.98 -11.44
C SER A 428 4.85 32.81 -12.05
N GLY A 429 4.11 33.53 -11.22
CA GLY A 429 2.91 34.23 -11.68
C GLY A 429 1.84 33.26 -12.19
N GLN A 430 1.46 33.43 -13.46
CA GLN A 430 0.54 32.56 -14.19
C GLN A 430 1.25 31.60 -15.17
N ALA A 431 2.59 31.61 -15.19
CA ALA A 431 3.34 30.76 -16.11
C ALA A 431 3.20 29.28 -15.73
N PRO A 432 3.10 28.39 -16.72
CA PRO A 432 3.07 26.94 -16.48
C PRO A 432 4.34 26.44 -15.77
N ILE A 433 4.20 25.36 -15.03
CA ILE A 433 5.31 24.68 -14.36
C ILE A 433 5.54 23.31 -15.02
N CYS A 434 6.68 23.13 -15.63
CA CYS A 434 7.15 21.84 -16.14
C CYS A 434 7.82 21.06 -15.01
N ILE A 435 7.29 19.89 -14.66
CA ILE A 435 7.80 19.06 -13.59
C ILE A 435 8.70 17.98 -14.19
N VAL A 436 9.98 18.04 -13.86
CA VAL A 436 11.02 17.07 -14.27
C VAL A 436 11.74 16.58 -13.03
N THR A 437 11.42 15.39 -12.58
CA THR A 437 11.97 14.79 -11.36
C THR A 437 12.53 13.40 -11.68
N GLN A 438 13.56 12.98 -10.94
CA GLN A 438 14.10 11.63 -11.01
C GLN A 438 13.28 10.65 -10.13
N SER A 439 12.59 11.17 -9.13
CA SER A 439 11.76 10.39 -8.22
C SER A 439 10.28 10.50 -8.58
N GLY A 440 9.65 9.36 -8.89
CA GLY A 440 8.20 9.28 -9.07
C GLY A 440 7.42 9.76 -7.85
N PHE A 441 7.92 9.46 -6.66
CA PHE A 441 7.39 9.99 -5.40
C PHE A 441 7.38 11.52 -5.35
N ASN A 442 8.51 12.16 -5.69
CA ASN A 442 8.59 13.63 -5.71
C ASN A 442 7.64 14.21 -6.74
N GLN A 443 7.54 13.57 -7.91
CA GLN A 443 6.64 13.99 -8.98
C GLN A 443 5.17 13.93 -8.55
N MET A 444 4.74 12.80 -7.98
CA MET A 444 3.36 12.62 -7.53
C MET A 444 2.95 13.68 -6.50
N TRP A 445 3.77 13.92 -5.47
CA TRP A 445 3.46 14.91 -4.45
C TRP A 445 3.63 16.35 -4.93
N ALA A 446 4.59 16.64 -5.83
CA ALA A 446 4.67 17.96 -6.47
C ALA A 446 3.38 18.27 -7.24
N VAL A 447 2.86 17.32 -8.01
CA VAL A 447 1.57 17.44 -8.72
C VAL A 447 0.43 17.69 -7.74
N PHE A 448 0.43 17.00 -6.60
CA PHE A 448 -0.61 17.18 -5.58
C PHE A 448 -0.61 18.59 -4.98
N PHE A 449 0.56 19.12 -4.63
CA PHE A 449 0.66 20.44 -3.98
C PHE A 449 0.65 21.62 -4.95
N LEU A 450 0.87 21.39 -6.25
CA LEU A 450 0.74 22.40 -7.30
C LEU A 450 -0.68 22.50 -7.87
N GLN A 451 -1.70 22.13 -7.11
CA GLN A 451 -3.08 22.35 -7.49
C GLN A 451 -3.34 23.86 -7.73
N GLY A 452 -3.96 24.19 -8.85
CA GLY A 452 -4.21 25.58 -9.25
C GLY A 452 -3.10 26.23 -10.08
N TYR A 453 -2.07 25.45 -10.44
CA TYR A 453 -1.08 25.82 -11.44
C TYR A 453 -1.37 25.08 -12.74
N GLU A 454 -1.00 25.69 -13.87
CA GLU A 454 -0.90 24.94 -15.11
C GLU A 454 0.36 24.08 -15.04
N ILE A 455 0.20 22.76 -15.15
CA ILE A 455 1.28 21.80 -14.97
C ILE A 455 1.55 21.06 -16.26
N VAL A 456 2.81 20.86 -16.56
CA VAL A 456 3.30 20.08 -17.68
C VAL A 456 4.19 18.96 -17.13
N ILE A 457 3.94 17.73 -17.52
CA ILE A 457 4.71 16.56 -17.10
C ILE A 457 5.16 15.82 -18.37
N PRO A 458 6.35 16.13 -18.91
CA PRO A 458 6.85 15.50 -20.14
C PRO A 458 7.04 13.99 -20.01
N HIS A 459 7.40 13.55 -18.80
CA HIS A 459 7.63 12.15 -18.47
C HIS A 459 6.96 11.81 -17.13
N PRO A 460 5.69 11.36 -17.15
CA PRO A 460 5.02 10.92 -15.94
C PRO A 460 5.65 9.63 -15.42
N LEU A 461 5.81 9.54 -14.10
CA LEU A 461 6.37 8.40 -13.38
C LEU A 461 5.31 7.76 -12.49
N ASP A 462 5.44 6.46 -12.22
CA ASP A 462 4.57 5.69 -11.33
C ASP A 462 3.07 5.84 -11.66
N TYR A 463 2.26 6.19 -10.67
CA TYR A 463 0.81 6.36 -10.84
C TYR A 463 0.43 7.43 -11.87
N LEU A 464 1.32 8.41 -12.11
CA LEU A 464 1.06 9.47 -13.10
C LEU A 464 1.19 8.97 -14.54
N GLU A 465 1.80 7.81 -14.79
CA GLU A 465 1.84 7.19 -16.12
C GLU A 465 0.44 6.89 -16.68
N ASN A 466 -0.52 6.64 -15.77
CA ASN A 466 -1.90 6.35 -16.10
C ASN A 466 -2.77 7.61 -16.24
N VAL A 467 -2.21 8.80 -16.01
CA VAL A 467 -2.94 10.05 -16.19
C VAL A 467 -3.15 10.33 -17.67
N SER A 468 -4.33 10.82 -18.02
CA SER A 468 -4.78 11.05 -19.38
C SER A 468 -3.75 11.80 -20.24
N SER A 469 -3.69 11.47 -21.51
CA SER A 469 -2.75 11.98 -22.53
C SER A 469 -2.59 13.51 -22.58
N GLY A 470 -3.59 14.28 -22.14
CA GLY A 470 -3.56 15.74 -22.14
C GLY A 470 -2.44 16.41 -21.35
N LEU A 471 -1.76 15.66 -20.45
CA LEU A 471 -0.56 16.14 -19.75
C LEU A 471 0.74 15.86 -20.52
N ARG A 472 0.69 14.94 -21.49
CA ARG A 472 1.84 14.53 -22.30
C ARG A 472 1.95 15.31 -23.60
N ASP A 473 0.83 15.78 -24.14
CA ASP A 473 0.77 16.48 -25.44
C ASP A 473 1.11 17.97 -25.28
N VAL A 474 2.35 18.24 -24.89
CA VAL A 474 2.81 19.62 -24.72
C VAL A 474 3.48 20.09 -25.99
N THR A 475 2.98 21.17 -26.56
CA THR A 475 3.63 21.80 -27.71
C THR A 475 4.95 22.45 -27.28
N THR A 476 5.94 22.42 -28.14
CA THR A 476 7.24 23.08 -27.92
C THR A 476 7.11 24.57 -27.55
N GLN A 477 6.04 25.24 -28.05
CA GLN A 477 5.75 26.62 -27.73
C GLN A 477 5.33 26.83 -26.27
N GLN A 478 4.58 25.87 -25.70
CA GLN A 478 4.20 25.93 -24.29
C GLN A 478 5.42 25.73 -23.38
N LEU A 479 6.34 24.84 -23.74
CA LEU A 479 7.56 24.59 -22.98
C LEU A 479 8.50 25.82 -22.93
N LYS A 480 8.56 26.65 -23.96
CA LYS A 480 9.42 27.85 -23.99
C LYS A 480 9.07 28.93 -22.94
N ARG A 481 7.88 28.88 -22.35
CA ARG A 481 7.39 29.86 -21.38
C ARG A 481 7.11 29.23 -20.00
N THR A 482 7.64 28.07 -19.73
CA THR A 482 7.42 27.35 -18.50
C THR A 482 8.58 27.51 -17.53
N PHE A 483 8.26 27.55 -16.25
CA PHE A 483 9.25 27.29 -15.21
C PHE A 483 9.56 25.81 -15.15
N LEU A 484 10.80 25.46 -14.88
CA LEU A 484 11.21 24.07 -14.66
C LEU A 484 11.33 23.79 -13.16
N LEU A 485 10.51 22.88 -12.65
CA LEU A 485 10.63 22.33 -11.30
C LEU A 485 11.35 20.98 -11.36
N SER A 486 12.46 20.86 -10.64
CA SER A 486 13.26 19.64 -10.58
C SER A 486 13.59 19.27 -9.13
N ASP A 487 13.73 17.97 -8.84
CA ASP A 487 14.27 17.47 -7.57
C ASP A 487 15.81 17.34 -7.58
N GLU A 488 16.44 17.91 -8.60
CA GLU A 488 17.88 18.10 -8.67
C GLU A 488 18.27 19.54 -8.30
N ASN A 489 19.49 19.70 -7.80
CA ASN A 489 20.04 21.03 -7.53
C ASN A 489 20.45 21.72 -8.83
N ARG A 490 19.57 22.53 -9.42
CA ARG A 490 19.80 23.20 -10.70
C ARG A 490 20.55 24.51 -10.52
N PRO A 491 21.63 24.76 -11.30
CA PRO A 491 22.26 26.08 -11.37
C PRO A 491 21.25 27.13 -11.85
N GLY A 492 21.35 28.36 -11.33
CA GLY A 492 20.48 29.47 -11.75
C GLY A 492 19.05 29.40 -11.24
N ALA A 493 18.73 28.49 -10.29
CA ALA A 493 17.39 28.40 -9.74
C ALA A 493 16.97 29.71 -9.06
N VAL A 494 15.79 30.21 -9.45
CA VAL A 494 15.16 31.42 -8.87
C VAL A 494 14.51 31.14 -7.52
N TRP A 495 14.27 29.87 -7.21
CA TRP A 495 13.77 29.39 -5.92
C TRP A 495 14.28 27.98 -5.63
N ARG A 496 14.50 27.69 -4.36
CA ARG A 496 14.94 26.38 -3.86
C ARG A 496 14.41 26.07 -2.49
N ASN A 497 14.24 24.78 -2.22
CA ASN A 497 14.11 24.22 -0.88
C ASN A 497 14.97 22.95 -0.74
N GLU A 498 14.71 22.15 0.29
CA GLU A 498 15.45 20.93 0.59
C GLU A 498 15.35 19.85 -0.50
N ILE A 499 14.27 19.86 -1.30
CA ILE A 499 13.97 18.83 -2.30
C ILE A 499 14.02 19.40 -3.71
N PHE A 500 13.45 20.58 -3.92
CA PHE A 500 13.17 21.11 -5.24
C PHE A 500 13.96 22.37 -5.57
N SER A 501 14.25 22.53 -6.84
CA SER A 501 14.71 23.78 -7.43
C SER A 501 13.78 24.20 -8.57
N LEU A 502 13.48 25.50 -8.66
CA LEU A 502 12.67 26.11 -9.71
C LEU A 502 13.58 27.01 -10.55
N VAL A 503 13.61 26.77 -11.86
CA VAL A 503 14.32 27.59 -12.84
C VAL A 503 13.30 28.34 -13.70
N ASP A 504 13.56 29.56 -14.08
CA ASP A 504 12.63 30.43 -14.82
C ASP A 504 12.54 30.10 -16.32
N HIS A 505 13.39 29.21 -16.82
CA HIS A 505 13.37 28.76 -18.21
C HIS A 505 14.03 27.38 -18.34
N LEU A 506 13.72 26.69 -19.42
CA LEU A 506 14.41 25.47 -19.84
C LEU A 506 15.74 25.83 -20.54
N ASN A 507 16.75 25.00 -20.31
CA ASN A 507 17.94 25.09 -21.16
C ASN A 507 17.59 24.80 -22.63
N PRO A 508 18.35 25.33 -23.60
CA PRO A 508 18.12 25.01 -25.01
C PRO A 508 18.09 23.52 -25.32
N VAL A 509 18.83 22.73 -24.56
CA VAL A 509 18.76 21.26 -24.54
C VAL A 509 18.67 20.80 -23.10
N GLU A 510 17.69 19.94 -22.79
CA GLU A 510 17.44 19.47 -21.42
C GLU A 510 17.16 17.97 -21.40
N LEU A 511 17.81 17.25 -20.48
CA LEU A 511 17.48 15.85 -20.21
C LEU A 511 16.32 15.80 -19.19
N PHE A 512 15.17 15.32 -19.63
CA PHE A 512 13.98 15.26 -18.78
C PHE A 512 13.90 13.98 -17.96
N ALA A 513 14.25 12.84 -18.55
CA ALA A 513 14.10 11.56 -17.87
C ALA A 513 15.02 10.48 -18.43
N ILE A 514 15.26 9.48 -17.60
CA ILE A 514 15.97 8.25 -17.94
C ILE A 514 15.02 7.09 -17.56
N ASP A 515 14.54 6.35 -18.56
CA ASP A 515 13.78 5.13 -18.40
C ASP A 515 14.69 3.95 -18.73
N ALA A 516 15.05 3.17 -17.73
CA ALA A 516 15.97 2.05 -17.83
C ALA A 516 15.26 0.73 -17.51
N PRO A 517 15.78 -0.42 -18.04
CA PRO A 517 15.21 -1.74 -17.76
C PRO A 517 15.16 -2.12 -16.28
N TYR A 518 16.00 -1.51 -15.49
CA TYR A 518 16.04 -1.58 -14.04
C TYR A 518 16.03 -0.17 -13.47
N ASP A 519 15.56 -0.02 -12.24
CA ASP A 519 15.56 1.27 -11.56
C ASP A 519 16.95 1.88 -11.52
N VAL A 520 17.01 3.22 -11.51
CA VAL A 520 18.28 3.94 -11.35
C VAL A 520 18.85 3.59 -9.98
N GLU A 521 20.00 2.95 -9.98
CA GLU A 521 20.70 2.60 -8.75
C GLU A 521 21.56 3.76 -8.27
N THR A 522 21.60 3.98 -6.96
CA THR A 522 22.47 5.00 -6.36
C THR A 522 23.44 4.34 -5.39
N VAL A 523 24.73 4.47 -5.64
CA VAL A 523 25.79 3.96 -4.77
C VAL A 523 26.74 5.11 -4.44
N GLN A 524 26.94 5.39 -3.16
CA GLN A 524 27.81 6.46 -2.65
C GLN A 524 27.48 7.86 -3.22
N GLY A 525 26.19 8.10 -3.51
CA GLY A 525 25.72 9.38 -4.06
C GLY A 525 25.78 9.50 -5.59
N ASP A 526 26.29 8.50 -6.28
CA ASP A 526 26.34 8.46 -7.73
C ASP A 526 25.20 7.59 -8.28
N SER A 527 24.45 8.12 -9.23
CA SER A 527 23.36 7.40 -9.91
C SER A 527 23.88 6.76 -11.19
N PHE A 528 23.47 5.51 -11.40
CA PHE A 528 23.81 4.75 -12.60
C PHE A 528 22.68 3.82 -13.04
N VAL A 529 22.71 3.43 -14.30
CA VAL A 529 21.73 2.51 -14.88
C VAL A 529 22.42 1.29 -15.47
N TRP A 530 21.72 0.16 -15.43
CA TRP A 530 22.14 -1.05 -16.10
C TRP A 530 21.37 -1.27 -17.39
N LEU A 531 22.09 -1.47 -18.48
CA LEU A 531 21.52 -2.00 -19.70
C LEU A 531 21.56 -3.54 -19.68
N ASN A 532 20.48 -4.12 -20.15
CA ASN A 532 20.35 -5.54 -20.43
C ASN A 532 20.17 -5.75 -21.94
N ASN A 533 19.46 -6.78 -22.35
CA ASN A 533 19.02 -6.99 -23.73
C ASN A 533 17.87 -6.06 -24.17
N GLN A 534 17.36 -5.23 -23.27
CA GLN A 534 16.41 -4.16 -23.55
C GLN A 534 17.12 -2.82 -23.57
N SER A 535 16.51 -1.82 -24.20
CA SER A 535 17.05 -0.47 -24.25
C SER A 535 16.67 0.37 -23.04
N ALA A 536 17.54 1.27 -22.61
CA ALA A 536 17.14 2.44 -21.83
C ALA A 536 16.76 3.58 -22.78
N ASN A 537 15.80 4.41 -22.35
CA ASN A 537 15.34 5.56 -23.12
C ASN A 537 15.65 6.84 -22.36
N LEU A 538 16.25 7.81 -23.02
CA LEU A 538 16.42 9.15 -22.51
C LEU A 538 15.42 10.07 -23.20
N THR A 539 14.64 10.80 -22.43
CA THR A 539 13.73 11.84 -22.94
C THR A 539 14.45 13.16 -22.94
N VAL A 540 14.76 13.69 -24.12
CA VAL A 540 15.55 14.92 -24.30
C VAL A 540 14.70 15.98 -24.97
N TYR A 541 14.66 17.17 -24.39
CA TYR A 541 14.05 18.36 -24.97
C TYR A 541 15.07 19.15 -25.77
N SER A 542 14.66 19.73 -26.90
CA SER A 542 15.40 20.73 -27.66
C SER A 542 14.49 21.88 -28.10
N ASP A 543 14.92 23.12 -27.90
CA ASP A 543 14.14 24.31 -28.27
C ASP A 543 14.08 24.55 -29.78
N THR A 544 15.02 24.00 -30.53
CA THR A 544 15.14 24.08 -32.01
C THR A 544 15.74 22.79 -32.55
N ASP A 545 15.70 22.60 -33.87
CA ASP A 545 16.51 21.59 -34.54
C ASP A 545 17.97 21.94 -34.35
N ARG A 546 18.74 21.04 -33.73
CA ARG A 546 20.17 21.28 -33.46
C ARG A 546 20.96 20.01 -33.22
N GLN A 547 22.28 20.19 -33.32
CA GLN A 547 23.20 19.20 -32.78
C GLN A 547 23.39 19.38 -31.28
N ALA A 548 23.45 18.25 -30.56
CA ALA A 548 23.69 18.18 -29.13
C ALA A 548 24.76 17.10 -28.85
N LEU A 549 25.30 17.13 -27.65
CA LEU A 549 26.23 16.12 -27.16
C LEU A 549 25.60 15.42 -25.95
N LEU A 550 25.40 14.11 -26.07
CA LEU A 550 25.18 13.25 -24.90
C LEU A 550 26.56 12.92 -24.32
N ILE A 551 26.77 13.30 -23.08
CA ILE A 551 27.99 13.02 -22.32
C ILE A 551 27.64 11.90 -21.34
N ILE A 552 28.39 10.82 -21.41
CA ILE A 552 28.32 9.70 -20.48
C ILE A 552 29.64 9.68 -19.71
N GLY A 553 29.58 9.84 -18.39
CA GLY A 553 30.77 9.98 -17.54
C GLY A 553 31.59 8.71 -17.46
N GLU A 554 30.94 7.58 -17.30
CA GLU A 554 31.59 6.28 -17.14
C GLU A 554 30.75 5.14 -17.68
N CYS A 555 31.39 4.20 -18.38
CA CYS A 555 30.78 2.92 -18.79
C CYS A 555 31.68 1.78 -18.36
N TRP A 556 31.06 0.68 -17.86
CA TRP A 556 31.78 -0.52 -17.50
C TRP A 556 31.02 -1.80 -17.89
N PRO A 557 31.75 -2.89 -18.23
CA PRO A 557 31.12 -4.15 -18.61
C PRO A 557 30.43 -4.80 -17.40
N GLY A 558 29.21 -5.27 -17.64
CA GLY A 558 28.42 -5.96 -16.63
C GLY A 558 28.76 -7.47 -16.53
N PRO A 559 28.42 -8.11 -15.40
CA PRO A 559 28.80 -9.49 -15.11
C PRO A 559 28.03 -10.56 -15.90
N SER A 560 26.97 -10.23 -16.63
CA SER A 560 26.19 -11.20 -17.41
C SER A 560 26.92 -11.74 -18.66
N ARG A 561 28.15 -11.30 -18.91
CA ARG A 561 29.03 -11.85 -19.94
C ARG A 561 30.47 -11.91 -19.40
N PRO A 562 30.77 -12.87 -18.54
CA PRO A 562 32.07 -12.98 -17.91
C PRO A 562 33.16 -13.33 -18.93
N GLY A 563 34.38 -12.85 -18.68
CA GLY A 563 35.56 -13.08 -19.55
C GLY A 563 35.62 -12.20 -20.80
N ASP A 564 34.60 -11.45 -21.13
CA ASP A 564 34.61 -10.48 -22.21
C ASP A 564 34.37 -9.07 -21.63
N THR A 565 35.34 -8.21 -21.75
CA THR A 565 35.28 -6.82 -21.28
C THR A 565 34.86 -5.84 -22.36
N ASN A 566 34.82 -6.27 -23.62
CA ASN A 566 34.39 -5.41 -24.70
C ASN A 566 32.87 -5.29 -24.74
N ARG A 567 32.38 -4.09 -24.73
CA ARG A 567 30.95 -3.76 -24.90
C ARG A 567 30.81 -2.64 -25.90
N THR A 568 29.74 -2.69 -26.67
CA THR A 568 29.39 -1.66 -27.65
C THR A 568 28.05 -1.03 -27.21
N LEU A 569 28.12 0.27 -26.91
CA LEU A 569 26.93 1.07 -26.69
C LEU A 569 26.34 1.46 -28.05
N VAL A 570 25.09 1.17 -28.24
CA VAL A 570 24.32 1.58 -29.41
C VAL A 570 23.42 2.72 -29.01
N VAL A 571 23.50 3.83 -29.70
CA VAL A 571 22.67 5.03 -29.51
C VAL A 571 21.83 5.26 -30.73
N GLU A 572 20.52 5.38 -30.54
CA GLU A 572 19.55 5.63 -31.60
C GLU A 572 18.71 6.86 -31.26
N VAL A 573 18.63 7.82 -32.18
CA VAL A 573 17.80 9.02 -32.06
C VAL A 573 17.25 9.42 -33.42
N ASN A 574 15.95 9.70 -33.50
CA ASN A 574 15.27 10.14 -34.74
C ASN A 574 15.55 9.23 -35.94
N GLY A 575 15.67 7.92 -35.72
CA GLY A 575 15.99 6.92 -36.76
C GLY A 575 17.45 6.78 -37.13
N ALA A 576 18.34 7.68 -36.65
CA ALA A 576 19.78 7.55 -36.82
C ALA A 576 20.37 6.67 -35.71
N LYS A 577 21.26 5.74 -36.09
CA LYS A 577 21.88 4.78 -35.18
C LYS A 577 23.41 4.88 -35.27
N ALA A 578 24.07 4.93 -34.13
CA ALA A 578 25.50 4.97 -34.01
C ALA A 578 26.00 3.99 -32.94
N GLU A 579 27.18 3.42 -33.16
CA GLU A 579 27.80 2.45 -32.27
C GLU A 579 29.12 3.02 -31.71
N PHE A 580 29.30 2.88 -30.39
CA PHE A 580 30.46 3.38 -29.67
C PHE A 580 31.01 2.26 -28.77
N PRO A 581 32.33 2.02 -28.79
CA PRO A 581 32.93 1.14 -27.79
C PRO A 581 32.73 1.76 -26.42
N ALA A 582 32.29 0.93 -25.45
CA ALA A 582 32.14 1.39 -24.08
C ALA A 582 33.49 1.77 -23.50
N SER A 583 33.60 3.01 -23.02
CA SER A 583 34.80 3.58 -22.43
C SER A 583 34.45 4.39 -21.20
N THR A 584 35.47 4.83 -20.46
CA THR A 584 35.30 5.61 -19.23
C THR A 584 34.55 6.92 -19.42
N THR A 585 34.64 7.51 -20.59
CA THR A 585 33.88 8.72 -20.94
C THR A 585 33.53 8.69 -22.42
N LEU A 586 32.24 8.88 -22.71
CA LEU A 586 31.75 8.95 -24.09
C LEU A 586 31.13 10.32 -24.37
N LYS A 587 31.40 10.85 -25.56
CA LYS A 587 30.72 12.03 -26.10
C LYS A 587 30.03 11.61 -27.39
N VAL A 588 28.73 11.51 -27.34
CA VAL A 588 27.90 11.01 -28.45
C VAL A 588 27.18 12.18 -29.10
N PRO A 589 27.44 12.49 -30.38
CA PRO A 589 26.69 13.51 -31.08
C PRO A 589 25.25 13.05 -31.34
N LEU A 590 24.31 13.92 -31.04
CA LEU A 590 22.87 13.71 -31.27
C LEU A 590 22.35 14.77 -32.24
N ASN A 591 21.55 14.35 -33.20
CA ASN A 591 20.76 15.27 -34.02
C ASN A 591 19.35 15.32 -33.43
N LEU A 592 19.05 16.40 -32.72
CA LEU A 592 17.76 16.59 -32.08
C LEU A 592 16.82 17.42 -32.94
N ASN A 593 15.60 17.01 -33.05
CA ASN A 593 14.50 17.80 -33.59
C ASN A 593 13.97 18.76 -32.55
N GLN A 594 13.34 19.85 -32.97
CA GLN A 594 12.62 20.73 -32.05
C GLN A 594 11.55 19.96 -31.27
N GLY A 595 11.51 20.10 -29.94
CA GLY A 595 10.58 19.43 -29.05
C GLY A 595 11.21 18.27 -28.30
N ILE A 596 10.41 17.25 -28.02
CA ILE A 596 10.82 16.08 -27.27
C ILE A 596 11.39 15.02 -28.22
N ASN A 597 12.59 14.55 -27.89
CA ASN A 597 13.31 13.50 -28.61
C ASN A 597 13.47 12.28 -27.69
N LEU A 598 13.30 11.10 -28.24
CA LEU A 598 13.60 9.85 -27.56
C LEU A 598 14.98 9.34 -28.02
N VAL A 599 15.93 9.32 -27.11
CA VAL A 599 17.27 8.76 -27.35
C VAL A 599 17.32 7.38 -26.72
N ARG A 600 17.42 6.35 -27.54
CA ARG A 600 17.47 4.96 -27.11
C ARG A 600 18.91 4.48 -26.95
N LEU A 601 19.23 3.92 -25.79
CA LEU A 601 20.51 3.32 -25.46
C LEU A 601 20.36 1.81 -25.33
N SER A 602 21.22 1.04 -26.00
CA SER A 602 21.23 -0.42 -25.87
C SER A 602 22.64 -0.97 -25.90
N CYS A 603 22.85 -2.17 -25.36
CA CYS A 603 24.09 -2.92 -25.50
C CYS A 603 23.97 -3.86 -26.70
N LYS A 604 24.98 -3.87 -27.56
CA LYS A 604 24.99 -4.73 -28.76
C LYS A 604 25.16 -6.20 -28.42
N GLU A 605 25.93 -6.47 -27.39
CA GLU A 605 26.27 -7.81 -26.95
C GLU A 605 25.09 -8.51 -26.27
N ILE A 606 25.05 -9.83 -26.40
CA ILE A 606 24.00 -10.69 -25.80
C ILE A 606 24.57 -11.31 -24.51
N PRO A 607 23.78 -11.48 -23.44
CA PRO A 607 24.22 -12.14 -22.23
C PRO A 607 24.58 -13.60 -22.50
N THR A 608 25.59 -14.10 -21.82
CA THR A 608 25.99 -15.52 -21.84
C THR A 608 25.66 -16.22 -20.53
N VAL A 609 25.23 -15.46 -19.51
CA VAL A 609 24.80 -15.94 -18.20
C VAL A 609 23.46 -15.31 -17.85
N ASP A 610 22.45 -16.13 -17.63
CA ASP A 610 21.08 -15.66 -17.32
C ASP A 610 20.88 -15.35 -15.83
N LYS A 611 21.74 -15.85 -14.95
CA LYS A 611 21.65 -15.65 -13.49
C LYS A 611 23.02 -15.39 -12.91
N LEU A 612 23.18 -14.27 -12.24
CA LEU A 612 24.46 -13.86 -11.63
C LEU A 612 24.69 -14.55 -10.28
N SER A 613 23.63 -14.78 -9.54
CA SER A 613 23.64 -15.49 -8.25
C SER A 613 22.25 -16.08 -7.96
N PRO A 614 22.11 -16.97 -6.99
CA PRO A 614 20.79 -17.49 -6.59
C PRO A 614 19.77 -16.43 -6.17
N GLY A 615 20.22 -15.22 -5.82
CA GLY A 615 19.38 -14.10 -5.41
C GLY A 615 19.27 -12.97 -6.44
N ASP A 616 20.08 -12.96 -7.49
CA ASP A 616 20.05 -11.91 -8.52
C ASP A 616 19.80 -12.54 -9.91
N THR A 617 18.60 -12.33 -10.41
CA THR A 617 18.13 -12.84 -11.71
C THR A 617 18.20 -11.79 -12.82
N ARG A 618 18.77 -10.62 -12.54
CA ARG A 618 18.88 -9.54 -13.52
C ARG A 618 19.96 -9.86 -14.57
N THR A 619 19.73 -9.37 -15.77
CA THR A 619 20.73 -9.40 -16.84
C THR A 619 21.44 -8.06 -16.87
N LEU A 620 22.72 -8.02 -16.48
CA LEU A 620 23.53 -6.80 -16.38
C LEU A 620 24.64 -6.84 -17.40
N LEU A 621 24.48 -6.17 -18.54
CA LEU A 621 25.43 -6.17 -19.66
C LEU A 621 26.38 -4.99 -19.65
N LEU A 622 25.86 -3.78 -19.42
CA LEU A 622 26.61 -2.54 -19.44
C LEU A 622 26.09 -1.60 -18.35
N GLY A 623 26.94 -1.21 -17.44
CA GLY A 623 26.69 -0.16 -16.45
C GLY A 623 27.04 1.19 -17.02
N ILE A 624 26.20 2.20 -16.78
CA ILE A 624 26.40 3.57 -17.27
C ILE A 624 26.13 4.56 -16.16
N LYS A 625 27.05 5.51 -15.95
CA LYS A 625 27.01 6.52 -14.91
C LYS A 625 27.23 7.91 -15.50
N GLY A 626 26.57 8.91 -14.93
CA GLY A 626 26.80 10.31 -15.24
C GLY A 626 26.29 10.71 -16.62
N PHE A 627 24.96 10.84 -16.76
CA PHE A 627 24.34 11.36 -17.97
C PHE A 627 24.22 12.87 -17.94
N SER A 628 24.60 13.52 -19.03
CA SER A 628 24.22 14.90 -19.29
C SER A 628 24.08 15.13 -20.81
N VAL A 629 23.16 16.02 -21.16
CA VAL A 629 22.97 16.44 -22.55
C VAL A 629 23.15 17.95 -22.62
N ARG A 630 23.89 18.42 -23.61
CA ARG A 630 24.10 19.84 -23.83
C ARG A 630 24.12 20.16 -25.32
N ALA A 631 23.83 21.41 -25.69
CA ALA A 631 23.99 21.84 -27.05
C ALA A 631 25.45 21.61 -27.50
N ALA A 632 25.65 21.20 -28.74
CA ALA A 632 26.95 21.24 -29.34
C ALA A 632 27.22 22.70 -29.70
N ASP A 633 28.30 23.26 -29.17
CA ASP A 633 28.73 24.63 -29.45
C ASP A 633 29.14 24.77 -30.92
#